data_07613b2a32fa696545e75b47baf4a69f
#
_entry.id   07613b2a32fa696545e75b47baf4a69f
#
_cell.length_a   1.000
_cell.length_b   1.000
_cell.length_c   1.000
_cell.angle_alpha   90.00
_cell.angle_beta   90.00
_cell.angle_gamma   90.00
#
_symmetry.space_group_name_H-M   'P 1'
#
loop_
_entity.id
_entity.type
_entity.pdbx_description
1 polymer ?
#
loop_
_entity_poly.entity_id
_entity_poly.type
_entity_poly.pdbx_seq_one_letter_code
_entity_poly.pdbx_strand_id
1 'polypeptide(L)'
;MSDEQNNVEEKKCNKKLAIVLLVLSLIMSFCALTLSIFNTVSIKNSAAQADAGKILISKKYDKGQSLAKAYKKQKPIVVFFYADWCGYCQRFAPVFYKVTKDKDIKKKFAVAYVNCDKPENSEYMQQFNVQGFPTVYVINNDRSKVQLENNTFFNEDSVDVIKNDMLKIIKDAE
;
A
#
# COMPACT_ATOMS: atom_id res chain seq x y z
N MET A 1 -48.55 -8.46 -68.27
CA MET A 1 -47.74 -9.56 -67.71
C MET A 1 -46.33 -9.11 -67.26
N SER A 2 -45.89 -7.88 -67.58
CA SER A 2 -44.57 -7.36 -67.16
C SER A 2 -44.57 -6.64 -65.78
N ASP A 3 -45.68 -6.10 -65.33
CA ASP A 3 -45.73 -5.30 -64.10
C ASP A 3 -45.82 -6.17 -62.79
N GLU A 4 -46.30 -7.40 -62.90
CA GLU A 4 -46.43 -8.28 -61.78
C GLU A 4 -45.11 -8.97 -61.39
N GLN A 5 -44.25 -9.19 -62.35
CA GLN A 5 -42.89 -9.77 -62.11
C GLN A 5 -41.96 -8.74 -61.45
N ASN A 6 -42.02 -7.48 -61.82
CA ASN A 6 -41.18 -6.41 -61.22
C ASN A 6 -41.56 -6.20 -59.72
N ASN A 7 -42.80 -6.29 -59.35
CA ASN A 7 -43.27 -6.08 -57.97
C ASN A 7 -42.82 -7.26 -57.04
N VAL A 8 -42.67 -8.44 -57.55
CA VAL A 8 -42.22 -9.64 -56.79
C VAL A 8 -40.69 -9.58 -56.56
N GLU A 9 -39.93 -9.13 -57.53
CA GLU A 9 -38.46 -8.97 -57.36
C GLU A 9 -38.13 -7.82 -56.43
N GLU A 10 -38.83 -6.70 -56.50
CA GLU A 10 -38.60 -5.54 -55.62
C GLU A 10 -38.91 -5.89 -54.14
N LYS A 11 -40.00 -6.63 -53.88
CA LYS A 11 -40.32 -7.12 -52.53
C LYS A 11 -39.28 -8.13 -52.03
N LYS A 12 -38.68 -8.90 -52.89
CA LYS A 12 -37.69 -9.91 -52.53
C LYS A 12 -36.33 -9.26 -52.25
N CYS A 13 -35.97 -8.19 -52.96
CA CYS A 13 -34.78 -7.38 -52.75
C CYS A 13 -34.89 -6.60 -51.44
N ASN A 14 -36.01 -5.98 -51.16
CA ASN A 14 -36.23 -5.23 -49.92
C ASN A 14 -36.21 -6.14 -48.68
N LYS A 15 -36.74 -7.39 -48.77
CA LYS A 15 -36.58 -8.34 -47.66
C LYS A 15 -35.16 -8.78 -47.41
N LYS A 16 -34.36 -9.02 -48.46
CA LYS A 16 -32.95 -9.34 -48.30
C LYS A 16 -32.14 -8.19 -47.68
N LEU A 17 -32.40 -6.96 -48.10
CA LEU A 17 -31.77 -5.76 -47.58
C LEU A 17 -32.15 -5.56 -46.12
N ALA A 18 -33.39 -5.75 -45.72
CA ALA A 18 -33.85 -5.66 -44.34
C ALA A 18 -33.15 -6.69 -43.43
N ILE A 19 -32.98 -7.91 -43.88
CA ILE A 19 -32.27 -8.98 -43.15
C ILE A 19 -30.79 -8.61 -42.97
N VAL A 20 -30.14 -8.09 -44.02
CA VAL A 20 -28.73 -7.66 -43.94
C VAL A 20 -28.56 -6.54 -42.93
N LEU A 21 -29.44 -5.56 -42.93
CA LEU A 21 -29.42 -4.44 -41.96
C LEU A 21 -29.65 -4.92 -40.52
N LEU A 22 -30.54 -5.88 -40.32
CA LEU A 22 -30.78 -6.46 -38.99
C LEU A 22 -29.54 -7.24 -38.50
N VAL A 23 -28.90 -8.03 -39.36
CA VAL A 23 -27.66 -8.75 -39.01
C VAL A 23 -26.54 -7.80 -38.66
N LEU A 24 -26.36 -6.73 -39.45
CA LEU A 24 -25.34 -5.71 -39.18
C LEU A 24 -25.58 -5.00 -37.84
N SER A 25 -26.83 -4.67 -37.52
CA SER A 25 -27.17 -4.04 -36.23
C SER A 25 -26.90 -4.95 -35.05
N LEU A 26 -27.16 -6.26 -35.17
CA LEU A 26 -26.85 -7.24 -34.13
C LEU A 26 -25.34 -7.40 -33.94
N ILE A 27 -24.56 -7.42 -35.01
CA ILE A 27 -23.07 -7.48 -34.95
C ILE A 27 -22.52 -6.24 -34.25
N MET A 28 -23.00 -5.06 -34.60
CA MET A 28 -22.58 -3.81 -33.96
C MET A 28 -22.91 -3.77 -32.47
N SER A 29 -24.10 -4.27 -32.09
CA SER A 29 -24.51 -4.38 -30.69
C SER A 29 -23.63 -5.36 -29.91
N PHE A 30 -23.30 -6.49 -30.52
CA PHE A 30 -22.42 -7.50 -29.93
C PHE A 30 -20.98 -6.99 -29.74
N CYS A 31 -20.45 -6.26 -30.75
CA CYS A 31 -19.14 -5.62 -30.65
C CYS A 31 -19.10 -4.58 -29.52
N ALA A 32 -20.14 -3.76 -29.37
CA ALA A 32 -20.21 -2.78 -28.29
C ALA A 32 -20.21 -3.42 -26.91
N LEU A 33 -20.92 -4.53 -26.73
CA LEU A 33 -20.94 -5.30 -25.47
C LEU A 33 -19.59 -5.92 -25.15
N THR A 34 -18.90 -6.51 -26.15
CA THR A 34 -17.57 -7.11 -25.95
C THR A 34 -16.51 -6.07 -25.60
N LEU A 35 -16.53 -4.90 -26.24
CA LEU A 35 -15.63 -3.80 -25.92
C LEU A 35 -15.88 -3.25 -24.49
N SER A 36 -17.13 -3.18 -24.06
CA SER A 36 -17.47 -2.74 -22.70
C SER A 36 -16.96 -3.73 -21.64
N ILE A 37 -17.11 -5.02 -21.87
CA ILE A 37 -16.59 -6.07 -20.97
C ILE A 37 -15.06 -6.07 -20.95
N PHE A 38 -14.42 -5.91 -22.12
CA PHE A 38 -12.96 -5.88 -22.21
C PHE A 38 -12.38 -4.69 -21.45
N ASN A 39 -12.98 -3.49 -21.56
CA ASN A 39 -12.54 -2.31 -20.82
C ASN A 39 -12.67 -2.50 -19.30
N THR A 40 -13.79 -3.06 -18.83
CA THR A 40 -14.00 -3.29 -17.39
C THR A 40 -13.03 -4.33 -16.82
N VAL A 41 -12.70 -5.36 -17.59
CA VAL A 41 -11.71 -6.39 -17.18
C VAL A 41 -10.30 -5.83 -17.21
N SER A 42 -9.92 -5.02 -18.22
CA SER A 42 -8.62 -4.38 -18.31
C SER A 42 -8.37 -3.40 -17.17
N ILE A 43 -9.36 -2.60 -16.79
CA ILE A 43 -9.24 -1.66 -15.66
C ILE A 43 -9.04 -2.42 -14.34
N LYS A 44 -9.79 -3.50 -14.12
CA LYS A 44 -9.62 -4.34 -12.92
C LYS A 44 -8.27 -5.04 -12.87
N ASN A 45 -7.77 -5.53 -14.00
CA ASN A 45 -6.46 -6.18 -14.06
C ASN A 45 -5.31 -5.18 -13.90
N SER A 46 -5.42 -3.96 -14.43
CA SER A 46 -4.42 -2.91 -14.23
C SER A 46 -4.34 -2.45 -12.77
N ALA A 47 -5.47 -2.33 -12.08
CA ALA A 47 -5.52 -2.02 -10.65
C ALA A 47 -4.93 -3.15 -9.80
N ALA A 48 -5.21 -4.40 -10.13
CA ALA A 48 -4.67 -5.56 -9.45
C ALA A 48 -3.16 -5.75 -9.69
N GLN A 49 -2.64 -5.42 -10.89
CA GLN A 49 -1.22 -5.47 -11.20
C GLN A 49 -0.43 -4.33 -10.57
N ALA A 50 -1.02 -3.14 -10.40
CA ALA A 50 -0.38 -2.03 -9.67
C ALA A 50 -0.16 -2.36 -8.19
N ASP A 51 -0.96 -3.23 -7.60
CA ASP A 51 -0.85 -3.66 -6.19
C ASP A 51 -0.01 -4.94 -6.00
N ALA A 52 0.20 -5.75 -7.04
CA ALA A 52 0.90 -7.04 -6.97
C ALA A 52 2.43 -6.90 -6.71
N GLY A 53 3.03 -5.71 -6.89
CA GLY A 53 4.43 -5.41 -6.58
C GLY A 53 4.64 -4.57 -5.32
N LYS A 54 3.59 -4.00 -4.74
CA LYS A 54 3.69 -3.09 -3.61
C LYS A 54 3.65 -3.87 -2.30
N ILE A 55 4.82 -3.96 -1.67
CA ILE A 55 4.92 -4.58 -0.34
C ILE A 55 4.25 -3.64 0.67
N LEU A 56 3.08 -4.02 1.18
CA LEU A 56 2.46 -3.30 2.29
C LEU A 56 3.22 -3.61 3.59
N ILE A 57 3.83 -2.58 4.17
CA ILE A 57 4.58 -2.68 5.42
C ILE A 57 3.66 -3.19 6.53
N SER A 58 2.43 -2.69 6.58
CA SER A 58 1.39 -3.08 7.53
C SER A 58 1.11 -4.59 7.53
N LYS A 59 1.21 -5.26 6.37
CA LYS A 59 0.99 -6.71 6.27
C LYS A 59 2.25 -7.53 6.54
N LYS A 60 3.39 -7.09 6.03
CA LYS A 60 4.63 -7.89 6.02
C LYS A 60 5.52 -7.64 7.23
N TYR A 61 5.76 -6.40 7.59
CA TYR A 61 6.77 -6.00 8.56
C TYR A 61 6.20 -5.45 9.86
N ASP A 62 4.99 -4.88 9.87
CA ASP A 62 4.34 -4.41 11.09
C ASP A 62 3.90 -5.61 11.95
N LYS A 63 4.84 -6.14 12.70
CA LYS A 63 4.65 -7.22 13.67
C LYS A 63 4.79 -6.72 15.11
N GLY A 64 4.80 -5.42 15.28
CA GLY A 64 4.82 -4.76 16.56
C GLY A 64 3.44 -4.70 17.21
N GLN A 65 3.39 -3.97 18.28
CA GLN A 65 2.15 -3.63 18.97
C GLN A 65 1.79 -2.17 18.67
N SER A 66 0.53 -1.79 18.93
CA SER A 66 0.16 -0.39 18.88
C SER A 66 0.93 0.41 19.93
N LEU A 67 1.19 1.69 19.64
CA LEU A 67 1.92 2.57 20.56
C LEU A 67 1.23 2.65 21.95
N ALA A 68 -0.10 2.68 21.98
CA ALA A 68 -0.88 2.64 23.22
C ALA A 68 -0.62 1.37 24.07
N LYS A 69 -0.42 0.21 23.43
CA LYS A 69 -0.05 -1.02 24.13
C LYS A 69 1.41 -1.00 24.58
N ALA A 70 2.31 -0.41 23.79
CA ALA A 70 3.71 -0.26 24.14
C ALA A 70 3.88 0.59 25.40
N TYR A 71 3.12 1.67 25.55
CA TYR A 71 3.13 2.53 26.75
C TYR A 71 2.74 1.83 28.04
N LYS A 72 1.98 0.73 27.95
CA LYS A 72 1.62 -0.07 29.14
C LYS A 72 2.76 -0.97 29.64
N LYS A 73 3.82 -1.14 28.83
CA LYS A 73 4.99 -1.89 29.24
C LYS A 73 5.98 -0.94 29.93
N GLN A 74 6.49 -1.34 31.05
CA GLN A 74 7.51 -0.59 31.81
C GLN A 74 8.89 -0.82 31.18
N LYS A 75 9.04 -0.37 29.93
CA LYS A 75 10.26 -0.49 29.13
C LYS A 75 10.40 0.71 28.20
N PRO A 76 11.61 1.09 27.82
CA PRO A 76 11.81 1.97 26.69
C PRO A 76 11.07 1.46 25.44
N ILE A 77 10.57 2.39 24.63
CA ILE A 77 9.82 2.04 23.42
C ILE A 77 10.61 2.51 22.22
N VAL A 78 10.73 1.66 21.20
CA VAL A 78 11.11 2.11 19.87
C VAL A 78 9.86 2.12 19.00
N VAL A 79 9.59 3.26 18.36
CA VAL A 79 8.41 3.43 17.50
C VAL A 79 8.82 3.86 16.10
N PHE A 80 8.27 3.16 15.11
CA PHE A 80 8.46 3.43 13.68
C PHE A 80 7.18 4.01 13.09
N PHE A 81 7.27 5.26 12.64
CA PHE A 81 6.24 5.97 11.90
C PHE A 81 6.45 5.77 10.41
N TYR A 82 5.42 5.27 9.72
CA TYR A 82 5.50 4.93 8.31
C TYR A 82 4.16 5.14 7.58
N ALA A 83 4.24 5.18 6.25
CA ALA A 83 3.08 5.07 5.37
C ALA A 83 3.31 3.92 4.38
N ASP A 84 2.27 3.17 4.05
CA ASP A 84 2.39 2.02 3.13
C ASP A 84 2.78 2.44 1.70
N TRP A 85 2.43 3.65 1.28
CA TRP A 85 2.81 4.22 -0.02
C TRP A 85 4.24 4.78 -0.07
N CYS A 86 4.90 4.97 1.07
CA CYS A 86 6.22 5.60 1.16
C CYS A 86 7.32 4.65 0.68
N GLY A 87 7.96 4.94 -0.45
CA GLY A 87 9.03 4.12 -1.02
C GLY A 87 10.27 4.00 -0.13
N TYR A 88 10.63 5.06 0.61
CA TYR A 88 11.71 5.01 1.59
C TYR A 88 11.36 4.10 2.77
N CYS A 89 10.11 4.14 3.24
CA CYS A 89 9.64 3.24 4.29
C CYS A 89 9.69 1.78 3.86
N GLN A 90 9.33 1.48 2.61
CA GLN A 90 9.38 0.12 2.07
C GLN A 90 10.80 -0.43 2.04
N ARG A 91 11.81 0.41 1.76
CA ARG A 91 13.23 0.03 1.82
C ARG A 91 13.74 -0.10 3.24
N PHE A 92 13.30 0.76 4.15
CA PHE A 92 13.71 0.75 5.55
C PHE A 92 13.07 -0.36 6.39
N ALA A 93 11.81 -0.70 6.14
CA ALA A 93 11.06 -1.65 6.94
C ALA A 93 11.73 -3.03 7.12
N PRO A 94 12.37 -3.65 6.10
CA PRO A 94 13.13 -4.89 6.28
C PRO A 94 14.28 -4.75 7.27
N VAL A 95 15.02 -3.64 7.21
CA VAL A 95 16.15 -3.34 8.10
C VAL A 95 15.66 -3.19 9.52
N PHE A 96 14.66 -2.33 9.74
CA PHE A 96 14.06 -2.11 11.05
C PHE A 96 13.47 -3.40 11.64
N TYR A 97 12.85 -4.23 10.81
CA TYR A 97 12.34 -5.52 11.22
C TYR A 97 13.46 -6.46 11.72
N LYS A 98 14.62 -6.49 11.04
CA LYS A 98 15.80 -7.26 11.50
C LYS A 98 16.30 -6.76 12.85
N VAL A 99 16.44 -5.44 13.03
CA VAL A 99 16.81 -4.81 14.30
C VAL A 99 15.87 -5.23 15.42
N THR A 100 14.57 -5.14 15.18
CA THR A 100 13.56 -5.48 16.20
C THR A 100 13.45 -6.97 16.50
N LYS A 101 14.06 -7.83 15.68
CA LYS A 101 14.17 -9.28 15.94
C LYS A 101 15.38 -9.64 16.77
N ASP A 102 16.36 -8.76 16.91
CA ASP A 102 17.52 -8.96 17.77
C ASP A 102 17.11 -9.26 19.21
N LYS A 103 17.83 -10.16 19.88
CA LYS A 103 17.49 -10.65 21.23
C LYS A 103 17.62 -9.55 22.29
N ASP A 104 18.66 -8.71 22.17
CA ASP A 104 18.91 -7.62 23.12
C ASP A 104 17.86 -6.53 22.97
N ILE A 105 17.51 -6.19 21.73
CA ILE A 105 16.46 -5.20 21.44
C ILE A 105 15.12 -5.68 21.98
N LYS A 106 14.73 -6.91 21.72
CA LYS A 106 13.48 -7.48 22.26
C LYS A 106 13.42 -7.51 23.77
N LYS A 107 14.55 -7.75 24.42
CA LYS A 107 14.64 -7.78 25.88
C LYS A 107 14.49 -6.38 26.46
N LYS A 108 15.13 -5.38 25.84
CA LYS A 108 15.20 -4.01 26.37
C LYS A 108 14.05 -3.12 25.93
N PHE A 109 13.51 -3.28 24.73
CA PHE A 109 12.52 -2.39 24.17
C PHE A 109 11.14 -3.03 23.99
N ALA A 110 10.11 -2.20 24.10
CA ALA A 110 8.82 -2.44 23.51
C ALA A 110 8.82 -1.86 22.08
N VAL A 111 8.49 -2.68 21.08
CA VAL A 111 8.49 -2.27 19.68
C VAL A 111 7.08 -1.88 19.26
N ALA A 112 6.92 -0.68 18.73
CA ALA A 112 5.67 -0.17 18.19
C ALA A 112 5.82 0.25 16.72
N TYR A 113 4.74 0.09 15.98
CA TYR A 113 4.59 0.59 14.61
C TYR A 113 3.37 1.49 14.56
N VAL A 114 3.51 2.62 13.87
CA VAL A 114 2.43 3.58 13.67
C VAL A 114 2.26 3.79 12.16
N ASN A 115 1.22 3.19 11.61
CA ASN A 115 0.81 3.43 10.23
C ASN A 115 0.10 4.78 10.14
N CYS A 116 0.76 5.74 9.51
CA CYS A 116 0.28 7.12 9.40
C CYS A 116 -0.80 7.31 8.31
N ASP A 117 -1.08 6.27 7.52
CA ASP A 117 -2.24 6.26 6.61
C ASP A 117 -3.56 6.09 7.36
N LYS A 118 -3.50 5.69 8.63
CA LYS A 118 -4.68 5.46 9.46
C LYS A 118 -5.08 6.71 10.21
N PRO A 119 -6.32 7.22 10.03
CA PRO A 119 -6.80 8.43 10.69
C PRO A 119 -6.66 8.41 12.24
N GLU A 120 -6.85 7.23 12.85
CA GLU A 120 -6.72 7.04 14.30
C GLU A 120 -5.30 7.30 14.84
N ASN A 121 -4.29 7.37 13.96
CA ASN A 121 -2.90 7.63 14.34
C ASN A 121 -2.48 9.10 14.13
N SER A 122 -3.38 9.97 13.67
CA SER A 122 -3.09 11.38 13.41
C SER A 122 -2.63 12.14 14.65
N GLU A 123 -3.19 11.82 15.80
CA GLU A 123 -2.79 12.40 17.08
C GLU A 123 -1.33 12.10 17.44
N TYR A 124 -0.88 10.86 17.19
CA TYR A 124 0.52 10.50 17.40
C TYR A 124 1.47 11.26 16.47
N MET A 125 1.08 11.47 15.21
CA MET A 125 1.90 12.26 14.29
C MET A 125 2.12 13.69 14.81
N GLN A 126 1.08 14.33 15.33
CA GLN A 126 1.18 15.64 15.95
C GLN A 126 2.02 15.62 17.23
N GLN A 127 1.75 14.66 18.12
CA GLN A 127 2.45 14.51 19.41
C GLN A 127 3.97 14.30 19.24
N PHE A 128 4.38 13.64 18.16
CA PHE A 128 5.78 13.39 17.84
C PHE A 128 6.37 14.36 16.83
N ASN A 129 5.60 15.36 16.39
CA ASN A 129 6.00 16.30 15.34
C ASN A 129 6.60 15.61 14.11
N VAL A 130 5.93 14.55 13.60
CA VAL A 130 6.41 13.78 12.47
C VAL A 130 6.29 14.59 11.19
N GLN A 131 7.41 15.02 10.62
CA GLN A 131 7.47 15.85 9.42
C GLN A 131 7.62 15.05 8.12
N GLY A 132 7.96 13.77 8.21
CA GLY A 132 8.17 12.92 7.03
C GLY A 132 8.33 11.45 7.40
N PHE A 133 8.51 10.61 6.39
CA PHE A 133 8.63 9.16 6.56
C PHE A 133 9.84 8.61 5.80
N PRO A 134 10.54 7.60 6.36
CA PRO A 134 10.37 6.99 7.68
C PRO A 134 10.83 7.90 8.82
N THR A 135 10.20 7.78 9.98
CA THR A 135 10.67 8.44 11.22
C THR A 135 10.65 7.41 12.35
N VAL A 136 11.73 7.37 13.14
CA VAL A 136 11.85 6.47 14.28
C VAL A 136 12.19 7.28 15.53
N TYR A 137 11.49 6.98 16.62
CA TYR A 137 11.79 7.52 17.94
C TYR A 137 12.11 6.42 18.92
N VAL A 138 13.05 6.70 19.82
CA VAL A 138 13.21 6.00 21.09
C VAL A 138 12.53 6.85 22.17
N ILE A 139 11.67 6.21 22.95
CA ILE A 139 11.00 6.81 24.10
C ILE A 139 11.59 6.12 25.32
N ASN A 140 12.25 6.88 26.17
CA ASN A 140 12.86 6.39 27.39
C ASN A 140 11.83 6.12 28.50
N ASN A 141 12.25 5.56 29.61
CA ASN A 141 11.36 5.29 30.75
C ASN A 141 10.82 6.56 31.40
N ASP A 142 11.59 7.66 31.35
CA ASP A 142 11.19 9.00 31.81
C ASP A 142 10.25 9.73 30.82
N ARG A 143 9.88 9.05 29.72
CA ARG A 143 9.06 9.60 28.62
C ARG A 143 9.75 10.62 27.72
N SER A 144 11.04 10.89 27.91
CA SER A 144 11.81 11.64 26.91
C SER A 144 11.81 10.94 25.57
N LYS A 145 11.80 11.72 24.49
CA LYS A 145 11.71 11.21 23.10
C LYS A 145 12.96 11.65 22.35
N VAL A 146 13.68 10.71 21.79
CA VAL A 146 14.85 10.96 20.95
C VAL A 146 14.59 10.41 19.56
N GLN A 147 14.63 11.27 18.55
CA GLN A 147 14.51 10.84 17.15
C GLN A 147 15.85 10.27 16.69
N LEU A 148 15.80 9.11 16.04
CA LEU A 148 16.96 8.57 15.33
C LEU A 148 17.21 9.37 14.05
N GLU A 149 18.46 9.70 13.78
CA GLU A 149 18.81 10.47 12.59
C GLU A 149 18.64 9.65 11.31
N ASN A 150 18.09 10.29 10.26
CA ASN A 150 17.69 9.63 9.01
C ASN A 150 18.85 9.15 8.14
N ASN A 151 20.08 9.62 8.37
CA ASN A 151 21.26 9.31 7.54
C ASN A 151 21.79 7.88 7.69
N THR A 152 21.33 7.14 8.71
CA THR A 152 21.74 5.74 8.99
C THR A 152 20.79 4.68 8.43
N PHE A 153 19.68 5.07 7.80
CA PHE A 153 18.55 4.16 7.51
C PHE A 153 18.66 3.38 6.20
N PHE A 154 19.62 3.66 5.33
CA PHE A 154 19.56 3.21 3.95
C PHE A 154 20.61 2.19 3.53
N ASN A 155 21.59 1.86 4.37
CA ASN A 155 22.65 0.89 4.07
C ASN A 155 22.35 -0.46 4.73
N GLU A 156 22.79 -1.57 4.13
CA GLU A 156 22.63 -2.90 4.73
C GLU A 156 23.39 -3.05 6.07
N ASP A 157 24.46 -2.30 6.25
CA ASP A 157 25.20 -2.20 7.52
C ASP A 157 24.44 -1.45 8.61
N SER A 158 23.27 -0.88 8.26
CA SER A 158 22.46 -0.06 9.16
C SER A 158 21.84 -0.84 10.33
N VAL A 159 21.78 -2.18 10.28
CA VAL A 159 21.18 -2.98 11.36
C VAL A 159 21.94 -2.78 12.65
N ASP A 160 23.26 -2.91 12.63
CA ASP A 160 24.10 -2.76 13.81
C ASP A 160 24.22 -1.29 14.24
N VAL A 161 24.26 -0.38 13.29
CA VAL A 161 24.26 1.07 13.58
C VAL A 161 22.99 1.47 14.33
N ILE A 162 21.82 1.14 13.78
CA ILE A 162 20.51 1.45 14.41
C ILE A 162 20.41 0.79 15.79
N LYS A 163 20.84 -0.46 15.91
CA LYS A 163 20.85 -1.18 17.18
C LYS A 163 21.70 -0.46 18.22
N ASN A 164 22.92 -0.07 17.84
CA ASN A 164 23.86 0.61 18.73
C ASN A 164 23.34 2.00 19.14
N ASP A 165 22.79 2.77 18.21
CA ASP A 165 22.19 4.07 18.49
C ASP A 165 21.02 3.96 19.48
N MET A 166 20.13 2.98 19.27
CA MET A 166 19.04 2.72 20.20
C MET A 166 19.53 2.37 21.59
N LEU A 167 20.55 1.49 21.70
CA LEU A 167 21.12 1.09 22.99
C LEU A 167 21.86 2.22 23.69
N LYS A 168 22.52 3.10 22.92
CA LYS A 168 23.18 4.28 23.44
C LYS A 168 22.16 5.26 24.03
N ILE A 169 21.08 5.57 23.32
CA ILE A 169 20.03 6.50 23.77
C ILE A 169 19.49 6.11 25.15
N ILE A 170 19.20 4.82 25.37
CA ILE A 170 18.67 4.39 26.69
C ILE A 170 19.73 4.41 27.78
N LYS A 171 21.01 4.17 27.42
CA LYS A 171 22.12 4.24 28.39
C LYS A 171 22.41 5.66 28.84
N ASP A 172 22.30 6.62 27.90
CA ASP A 172 22.55 8.04 28.20
C ASP A 172 21.39 8.66 29.02
N ALA A 173 20.25 7.96 29.16
CA ALA A 173 19.08 8.36 29.94
C ALA A 173 18.99 7.70 31.34
N GLU A 174 19.88 6.74 31.67
CA GLU A 174 20.02 6.13 32.98
C GLU A 174 20.92 6.95 33.90
#